data_b9907baf7fe09aa993240974651e2c35
#
_entry.id   b9907baf7fe09aa993240974651e2c35
#
_cell.length_a   1.000
_cell.length_b   1.000
_cell.length_c   1.000
_cell.angle_alpha   90.00
_cell.angle_beta   90.00
_cell.angle_gamma   90.00
#
_symmetry.space_group_name_H-M   'P 1'
#
loop_
_entity.id
_entity.type
_entity.pdbx_description
1 polymer ?
#
loop_
_entity_poly.entity_id
_entity_poly.type
_entity_poly.pdbx_seq_one_letter_code
_entity_poly.pdbx_strand_id
1 'polypeptide(L)'
;MKPSPHVLVVDDNEDIVTMLRHALSRHGFRIDVTTSPEEALQMAEQNAYDAALLDLVMPGRDGAAVAAALREKSPGMPVGILTAYTHSPLIVNLERSGVKVFLKPVAIQDLVDYLRAELA
;
A
#
# COMPACT_ATOMS: atom_id res chain seq x y z
N MET A 1 -8.73 14.53 9.58
CA MET A 1 -7.54 13.68 9.32
C MET A 1 -6.66 13.64 10.55
N LYS A 2 -6.07 12.50 10.84
CA LYS A 2 -5.10 12.37 11.91
C LYS A 2 -3.89 13.25 11.64
N PRO A 3 -3.23 13.81 12.67
CA PRO A 3 -2.01 14.62 12.47
C PRO A 3 -0.90 13.86 11.75
N SER A 4 -0.76 12.56 11.97
CA SER A 4 0.26 11.73 11.33
C SER A 4 -0.33 10.36 11.00
N PRO A 5 -1.08 10.24 9.91
CA PRO A 5 -1.62 8.94 9.51
C PRO A 5 -0.52 7.91 9.33
N HIS A 6 -0.78 6.68 9.77
CA HIS A 6 0.21 5.60 9.75
C HIS A 6 -0.04 4.71 8.55
N VAL A 7 0.93 4.62 7.66
CA VAL A 7 0.80 3.90 6.37
C VAL A 7 1.84 2.80 6.30
N LEU A 8 1.39 1.61 5.88
CA LEU A 8 2.27 0.47 5.64
C LEU A 8 2.60 0.39 4.15
N VAL A 9 3.89 0.28 3.82
CA VAL A 9 4.37 0.14 2.44
C VAL A 9 5.08 -1.19 2.30
N VAL A 10 4.66 -1.99 1.32
CA VAL A 10 5.22 -3.32 1.07
C VAL A 10 5.62 -3.45 -0.40
N ASP A 11 6.90 -3.68 -0.66
CA ASP A 11 7.44 -3.91 -2.00
C ASP A 11 8.72 -4.70 -1.82
N ASP A 12 8.92 -5.75 -2.63
CA ASP A 12 10.11 -6.60 -2.50
C ASP A 12 11.40 -5.89 -2.91
N ASN A 13 11.31 -4.72 -3.52
CA ASN A 13 12.46 -3.91 -3.88
C ASN A 13 12.80 -2.94 -2.73
N GLU A 14 13.94 -3.16 -2.08
CA GLU A 14 14.38 -2.37 -0.94
C GLU A 14 14.57 -0.89 -1.28
N ASP A 15 15.06 -0.59 -2.48
CA ASP A 15 15.27 0.79 -2.90
C ASP A 15 13.94 1.53 -3.03
N ILE A 16 12.90 0.85 -3.50
CA ILE A 16 11.58 1.44 -3.66
C ILE A 16 10.98 1.76 -2.29
N VAL A 17 11.00 0.82 -1.35
CA VAL A 17 10.41 1.08 -0.02
C VAL A 17 11.18 2.18 0.71
N THR A 18 12.49 2.25 0.56
CA THR A 18 13.30 3.31 1.16
C THR A 18 12.93 4.68 0.56
N MET A 19 12.82 4.75 -0.75
CA MET A 19 12.45 5.98 -1.44
C MET A 19 11.05 6.44 -1.04
N LEU A 20 10.09 5.52 -1.01
CA LEU A 20 8.72 5.85 -0.64
C LEU A 20 8.64 6.32 0.81
N ARG A 21 9.38 5.68 1.73
CA ARG A 21 9.41 6.11 3.11
C ARG A 21 9.89 7.55 3.24
N HIS A 22 11.01 7.89 2.59
CA HIS A 22 11.53 9.25 2.63
C HIS A 22 10.56 10.26 2.02
N ALA A 23 10.06 9.95 0.82
CA ALA A 23 9.21 10.87 0.09
C ALA A 23 7.88 11.12 0.81
N LEU A 24 7.21 10.07 1.26
CA LEU A 24 5.92 10.20 1.91
C LEU A 24 6.03 10.77 3.32
N SER A 25 7.11 10.48 4.04
CA SER A 25 7.33 11.06 5.36
C SER A 25 7.41 12.57 5.32
N ARG A 26 7.93 13.13 4.23
CA ARG A 26 8.01 14.59 4.05
C ARG A 26 6.63 15.24 3.93
N HIS A 27 5.61 14.46 3.62
CA HIS A 27 4.24 14.95 3.49
C HIS A 27 3.40 14.73 4.75
N GLY A 28 4.04 14.37 5.86
CA GLY A 28 3.36 14.27 7.14
C GLY A 28 2.83 12.90 7.50
N PHE A 29 3.16 11.86 6.73
CA PHE A 29 2.74 10.50 7.03
C PHE A 29 3.79 9.77 7.86
N ARG A 30 3.33 8.92 8.79
CA ARG A 30 4.21 7.95 9.46
C ARG A 30 4.25 6.71 8.58
N ILE A 31 5.44 6.34 8.14
CA ILE A 31 5.59 5.26 7.16
C ILE A 31 6.39 4.12 7.77
N ASP A 32 5.77 2.93 7.82
CA ASP A 32 6.47 1.68 8.08
C ASP A 32 6.64 0.96 6.76
N VAL A 33 7.80 0.37 6.52
CA VAL A 33 8.09 -0.33 5.28
C VAL A 33 8.59 -1.74 5.56
N THR A 34 8.30 -2.65 4.64
CA THR A 34 8.88 -3.98 4.64
C THR A 34 8.98 -4.50 3.22
N THR A 35 9.94 -5.40 2.99
CA THR A 35 10.09 -6.09 1.72
C THR A 35 9.48 -7.48 1.74
N SER A 36 8.93 -7.92 2.87
CA SER A 36 8.37 -9.24 3.08
C SER A 36 6.85 -9.19 3.26
N PRO A 37 6.08 -9.87 2.39
CA PRO A 37 4.62 -9.96 2.56
C PRO A 37 4.22 -10.58 3.91
N GLU A 38 4.94 -11.60 4.36
CA GLU A 38 4.66 -12.25 5.65
C GLU A 38 4.91 -11.32 6.82
N GLU A 39 6.02 -10.56 6.76
CA GLU A 39 6.31 -9.57 7.79
C GLU A 39 5.26 -8.47 7.81
N ALA A 40 4.75 -8.08 6.64
CA ALA A 40 3.68 -7.09 6.56
C ALA A 40 2.45 -7.52 7.34
N LEU A 41 2.07 -8.77 7.24
CA LEU A 41 0.92 -9.30 7.98
C LEU A 41 1.18 -9.31 9.48
N GLN A 42 2.40 -9.64 9.91
CA GLN A 42 2.79 -9.59 11.31
C GLN A 42 2.77 -8.16 11.84
N MET A 43 3.28 -7.21 11.07
CA MET A 43 3.27 -5.81 11.44
C MET A 43 1.83 -5.29 11.60
N ALA A 44 0.94 -5.72 10.73
CA ALA A 44 -0.46 -5.32 10.79
C ALA A 44 -1.20 -5.90 12.01
N GLU A 45 -0.73 -7.02 12.56
CA GLU A 45 -1.27 -7.55 13.80
C GLU A 45 -0.85 -6.74 15.01
N GLN A 46 0.34 -6.13 14.95
CA GLN A 46 0.93 -5.40 16.07
C GLN A 46 0.66 -3.91 16.03
N ASN A 47 0.27 -3.38 14.89
CA ASN A 47 0.06 -1.95 14.68
C ASN A 47 -1.26 -1.69 13.99
N ALA A 48 -1.85 -0.54 14.27
CA ALA A 48 -3.02 -0.07 13.55
C ALA A 48 -2.57 0.84 12.42
N TYR A 49 -2.81 0.44 11.18
CA TYR A 49 -2.49 1.26 10.02
C TYR A 49 -3.75 1.93 9.49
N ASP A 50 -3.59 3.15 8.99
CA ASP A 50 -4.67 3.92 8.40
C ASP A 50 -4.82 3.63 6.90
N ALA A 51 -3.75 3.18 6.26
CA ALA A 51 -3.74 2.82 4.85
C ALA A 51 -2.56 1.89 4.55
N ALA A 52 -2.57 1.27 3.39
CA ALA A 52 -1.45 0.45 2.92
C ALA A 52 -1.20 0.67 1.43
N LEU A 53 0.06 0.62 1.03
CA LEU A 53 0.50 0.67 -0.36
C LEU A 53 1.33 -0.60 -0.62
N LEU A 54 0.90 -1.41 -1.58
CA LEU A 54 1.44 -2.75 -1.80
C LEU A 54 1.85 -2.94 -3.24
N ASP A 55 3.03 -3.53 -3.48
CA ASP A 55 3.38 -4.00 -4.82
C ASP A 55 2.52 -5.22 -5.15
N LEU A 56 2.05 -5.33 -6.39
CA LEU A 56 1.20 -6.44 -6.80
C LEU A 56 1.99 -7.76 -6.89
N VAL A 57 3.21 -7.70 -7.41
CA VAL A 57 4.00 -8.91 -7.68
C VAL A 57 5.16 -8.99 -6.69
N MET A 58 5.09 -9.97 -5.79
CA MET A 58 6.13 -10.23 -4.79
C MET A 58 6.37 -11.73 -4.67
N PRO A 59 7.61 -12.17 -4.40
CA PRO A 59 7.88 -13.59 -4.20
C PRO A 59 7.05 -14.17 -3.04
N GLY A 60 6.50 -15.36 -3.25
CA GLY A 60 5.79 -16.11 -2.24
C GLY A 60 4.33 -15.73 -2.04
N ARG A 61 4.00 -14.44 -2.13
CA ARG A 61 2.61 -13.98 -1.94
C ARG A 61 2.43 -12.66 -2.70
N ASP A 62 1.39 -12.55 -3.50
CA ASP A 62 1.15 -11.33 -4.25
C ASP A 62 0.48 -10.25 -3.40
N GLY A 63 0.51 -9.01 -3.91
CA GLY A 63 -0.08 -7.87 -3.21
C GLY A 63 -1.59 -7.99 -3.03
N ALA A 64 -2.28 -8.68 -3.93
CA ALA A 64 -3.72 -8.89 -3.81
C ALA A 64 -4.05 -9.74 -2.58
N ALA A 65 -3.26 -10.79 -2.33
CA ALA A 65 -3.45 -11.64 -1.16
C ALA A 65 -3.18 -10.87 0.14
N VAL A 66 -2.14 -10.04 0.14
CA VAL A 66 -1.83 -9.20 1.30
C VAL A 66 -2.95 -8.17 1.52
N ALA A 67 -3.44 -7.54 0.45
CA ALA A 67 -4.54 -6.58 0.53
C ALA A 67 -5.80 -7.22 1.13
N ALA A 68 -6.14 -8.42 0.69
CA ALA A 68 -7.30 -9.14 1.20
C ALA A 68 -7.17 -9.43 2.70
N ALA A 69 -5.99 -9.88 3.13
CA ALA A 69 -5.74 -10.18 4.54
C ALA A 69 -5.80 -8.91 5.40
N LEU A 70 -5.25 -7.81 4.92
CA LEU A 70 -5.28 -6.54 5.64
C LEU A 70 -6.71 -6.01 5.76
N ARG A 71 -7.49 -6.09 4.71
CA ARG A 71 -8.87 -5.60 4.72
C ARG A 71 -9.81 -6.51 5.49
N GLU A 72 -9.51 -7.79 5.62
CA GLU A 72 -10.25 -8.68 6.50
C GLU A 72 -10.10 -8.22 7.95
N LYS A 73 -8.89 -7.84 8.33
CA LYS A 73 -8.60 -7.33 9.68
C LYS A 73 -9.16 -5.92 9.89
N SER A 74 -9.07 -5.07 8.88
CA SER A 74 -9.51 -3.66 8.96
C SER A 74 -10.39 -3.32 7.75
N PRO A 75 -11.67 -3.72 7.80
CA PRO A 75 -12.60 -3.39 6.71
C PRO A 75 -12.67 -1.89 6.47
N GLY A 76 -12.63 -1.51 5.22
CA GLY A 76 -12.67 -0.08 4.86
C GLY A 76 -11.32 0.61 4.84
N MET A 77 -10.24 -0.07 5.23
CA MET A 77 -8.91 0.54 5.15
C MET A 77 -8.56 0.80 3.68
N PRO A 78 -8.14 2.04 3.33
CA PRO A 78 -7.68 2.34 1.98
C PRO A 78 -6.44 1.53 1.63
N VAL A 79 -6.47 0.86 0.48
CA VAL A 79 -5.34 0.08 -0.02
C VAL A 79 -5.04 0.50 -1.45
N GLY A 80 -3.80 0.88 -1.72
CA GLY A 80 -3.29 1.15 -3.06
C GLY A 80 -2.36 0.04 -3.49
N ILE A 81 -2.55 -0.45 -4.70
CA ILE A 81 -1.69 -1.46 -5.33
C ILE A 81 -0.84 -0.77 -6.38
N LEU A 82 0.47 -1.03 -6.34
CA LEU A 82 1.42 -0.49 -7.32
C LEU A 82 1.83 -1.62 -8.26
N THR A 83 1.70 -1.41 -9.57
CA THR A 83 2.01 -2.45 -10.53
C THR A 83 2.51 -1.88 -11.85
N ALA A 84 3.40 -2.63 -12.52
CA ALA A 84 3.82 -2.32 -13.88
C ALA A 84 2.88 -2.92 -14.93
N TYR A 85 1.92 -3.76 -14.52
CA TYR A 85 1.00 -4.42 -15.44
C TYR A 85 -0.22 -3.56 -15.71
N THR A 86 -0.54 -3.37 -17.00
CA THR A 86 -1.66 -2.53 -17.43
C THR A 86 -2.91 -3.35 -17.75
N HIS A 87 -2.74 -4.62 -18.10
CA HIS A 87 -3.84 -5.49 -18.54
C HIS A 87 -3.78 -6.82 -17.82
N SER A 88 -4.63 -6.98 -16.83
CA SER A 88 -4.74 -8.23 -16.09
C SER A 88 -6.15 -8.35 -15.54
N PRO A 89 -6.79 -9.52 -15.64
CA PRO A 89 -8.07 -9.74 -14.96
C PRO A 89 -7.99 -9.46 -13.46
N LEU A 90 -6.81 -9.70 -12.86
CA LEU A 90 -6.58 -9.42 -11.45
C LEU A 90 -6.73 -7.95 -11.12
N ILE A 91 -6.25 -7.06 -12.00
CA ILE A 91 -6.38 -5.61 -11.79
C ILE A 91 -7.85 -5.20 -11.80
N VAL A 92 -8.63 -5.73 -12.74
CA VAL A 92 -10.07 -5.45 -12.81
C VAL A 92 -10.77 -5.89 -11.52
N ASN A 93 -10.44 -7.07 -11.03
CA ASN A 93 -11.03 -7.59 -9.79
C ASN A 93 -10.62 -6.76 -8.58
N LEU A 94 -9.37 -6.31 -8.51
CA LEU A 94 -8.90 -5.43 -7.44
C LEU A 94 -9.66 -4.11 -7.44
N GLU A 95 -9.81 -3.48 -8.58
CA GLU A 95 -10.54 -2.23 -8.68
C GLU A 95 -12.00 -2.38 -8.28
N ARG A 96 -12.63 -3.50 -8.67
CA ARG A 96 -14.01 -3.80 -8.26
C ARG A 96 -14.13 -4.00 -6.75
N SER A 97 -13.09 -4.47 -6.09
CA SER A 97 -13.09 -4.65 -4.64
C SER A 97 -12.87 -3.34 -3.86
N GLY A 98 -12.67 -2.23 -4.57
CA GLY A 98 -12.43 -0.93 -3.95
C GLY A 98 -10.97 -0.60 -3.72
N VAL A 99 -10.06 -1.42 -4.22
CA VAL A 99 -8.62 -1.17 -4.16
C VAL A 99 -8.22 -0.24 -5.29
N LYS A 100 -7.45 0.80 -4.98
CA LYS A 100 -6.93 1.71 -6.00
C LYS A 100 -5.66 1.12 -6.60
N VAL A 101 -5.57 1.13 -7.94
CA VAL A 101 -4.41 0.62 -8.65
C VAL A 101 -3.62 1.78 -9.25
N PHE A 102 -2.31 1.81 -8.98
CA PHE A 102 -1.38 2.80 -9.52
C PHE A 102 -0.40 2.10 -10.45
N LEU A 103 -0.20 2.66 -11.63
CA LEU A 103 0.76 2.12 -12.60
C LEU A 103 2.15 2.65 -12.31
N LYS A 104 3.15 1.77 -12.33
CA LYS A 104 4.56 2.16 -12.19
C LYS A 104 5.09 2.71 -13.52
N PRO A 105 5.96 3.71 -13.51
CA PRO A 105 6.45 4.44 -12.34
C PRO A 105 5.39 5.37 -11.79
N VAL A 106 5.17 5.33 -10.48
CA VAL A 106 4.13 6.14 -9.85
C VAL A 106 4.72 7.47 -9.38
N ALA A 107 3.96 8.55 -9.59
CA ALA A 107 4.36 9.86 -9.09
C ALA A 107 4.02 9.95 -7.60
N ILE A 108 4.96 10.45 -6.80
CA ILE A 108 4.75 10.61 -5.36
C ILE A 108 3.51 11.47 -5.08
N GLN A 109 3.30 12.52 -5.85
CA GLN A 109 2.15 13.39 -5.66
C GLN A 109 0.83 12.64 -5.82
N ASP A 110 0.76 11.67 -6.74
CA ASP A 110 -0.45 10.87 -6.92
C ASP A 110 -0.75 10.03 -5.67
N LEU A 111 0.28 9.46 -5.05
CA LEU A 111 0.12 8.72 -3.80
C LEU A 111 -0.30 9.64 -2.65
N VAL A 112 0.31 10.80 -2.55
CA VAL A 112 -0.03 11.79 -1.52
C VAL A 112 -1.49 12.23 -1.67
N ASP A 113 -1.91 12.54 -2.89
CA ASP A 113 -3.29 12.98 -3.16
C ASP A 113 -4.29 11.88 -2.79
N TYR A 114 -4.00 10.63 -3.15
CA TYR A 114 -4.83 9.50 -2.81
C TYR A 114 -4.96 9.35 -1.29
N LEU A 115 -3.83 9.34 -0.58
CA LEU A 115 -3.82 9.17 0.86
C LEU A 115 -4.59 10.30 1.57
N ARG A 116 -4.37 11.53 1.14
CA ARG A 116 -5.06 12.67 1.74
C ARG A 116 -6.57 12.62 1.49
N ALA A 117 -6.98 12.22 0.30
CA ALA A 117 -8.41 12.11 -0.03
C ALA A 117 -9.08 11.02 0.80
N GLU A 118 -8.42 9.87 0.98
CA GLU A 118 -8.99 8.73 1.68
C GLU A 118 -8.94 8.88 3.19
N LEU A 119 -7.98 9.62 3.71
CA LEU A 119 -7.76 9.76 5.15
C LEU A 119 -8.25 11.11 5.70
N ALA A 120 -8.91 11.89 4.87
CA ALA A 120 -9.48 13.18 5.29
C ALA A 120 -10.65 13.00 6.27
#